data_59c3ee3916e5f863536e537c6ccafccb
#
_entry.id   59c3ee3916e5f863536e537c6ccafccb
#
_cell.length_a   1.000
_cell.length_b   1.000
_cell.length_c   1.000
_cell.angle_alpha   90.00
_cell.angle_beta   90.00
_cell.angle_gamma   90.00
#
_symmetry.space_group_name_H-M   'P 1'
#
loop_
_entity.id
_entity.type
_entity.pdbx_description
1 polymer ?
#
loop_
_entity_poly.entity_id
_entity_poly.type
_entity_poly.pdbx_seq_one_letter_code
_entity_poly.pdbx_strand_id
1 'polypeptide(L)'
;MKASNNDFSIHVATVNGSGSQTANTTLMRAVFQMGVPVSGKNLFPSNIAGLPTWFTIRVSERGYLARTRRNDVLVAMNPETSVEDIASMGPGSILLLNEGVPAPKIPDDRVVYKVPFNKLVEPLVPDAKLRKLVVNMIYVGVVSHLLGIDFEEVDHALTAQLGRKPKALDMNRAAVKLGAEYATEHLKPAPFRVERRNKTADKVLIEGNQAGALGALFGGVTFLSWYPITPSSSLAESLQGYLERYRRDPKTGEATFAVVQAEDEIAAIGMVLGASWTGARAMTTTSGPGLSLMTEFTGFAYYAEIPAVIWDIQRVGPSTGLPTRTSQADLLSTAFMSHGDTKHIILLPATVEDCYTFGMRAFDLAERFQTPVFVLSDLDIGMNTWMSDPFQYPDKPWDRGKILTAEDLAKTAKFERYRDLDGDGIPYRTLPGTDHPLAGYFTRGSGHDEQALYTENPDTYKRVMDRLAAKYETARVAVPPPVIDRTKGAEIGILGFGSSHWAILEARDRLAADGLTTSYLLLKALPFTKEVKSFLESMKVIYVVEQNRDAQMKALLTMEYPELATKLRSILHYDGLPIDAQSIVDQVQEREREGVLSR
;
A
#
# COMPACT_ATOMS: atom_id res chain seq x y z
N MET A 1 10.21 -22.69 -28.67
CA MET A 1 9.76 -21.62 -27.76
C MET A 1 10.59 -20.37 -28.03
N LYS A 2 9.95 -19.18 -28.11
CA LYS A 2 10.71 -17.92 -28.17
C LYS A 2 11.29 -17.70 -26.78
N ALA A 3 12.61 -17.58 -26.65
CA ALA A 3 13.24 -17.24 -25.38
C ALA A 3 12.71 -15.88 -24.90
N SER A 4 12.27 -15.78 -23.65
CA SER A 4 11.84 -14.52 -23.05
C SER A 4 12.95 -14.02 -22.14
N ASN A 5 13.55 -12.90 -22.53
CA ASN A 5 14.58 -12.24 -21.73
C ASN A 5 13.95 -11.10 -20.95
N ASN A 6 14.17 -11.06 -19.64
CA ASN A 6 13.73 -10.00 -18.74
C ASN A 6 12.21 -9.70 -18.74
N ASP A 7 11.36 -10.63 -19.14
CA ASP A 7 9.89 -10.45 -19.06
C ASP A 7 9.19 -11.78 -18.75
N PHE A 8 9.13 -12.14 -17.48
CA PHE A 8 8.50 -13.35 -16.96
C PHE A 8 8.22 -13.24 -15.45
N SER A 9 7.51 -14.23 -14.91
CA SER A 9 7.25 -14.36 -13.48
C SER A 9 7.85 -15.64 -12.91
N ILE A 10 8.41 -15.55 -11.69
CA ILE A 10 8.83 -16.68 -10.88
C ILE A 10 7.83 -16.83 -9.75
N HIS A 11 7.21 -17.99 -9.64
CA HIS A 11 6.27 -18.34 -8.61
C HIS A 11 6.86 -19.42 -7.71
N VAL A 12 7.00 -19.15 -6.42
CA VAL A 12 7.61 -20.07 -5.46
C VAL A 12 6.55 -20.51 -4.47
N ALA A 13 6.15 -21.80 -4.52
CA ALA A 13 5.17 -22.40 -3.64
C ALA A 13 5.88 -23.19 -2.52
N THR A 14 5.74 -22.71 -1.28
CA THR A 14 6.42 -23.25 -0.10
C THR A 14 5.47 -23.38 1.09
N VAL A 15 6.03 -23.67 2.24
CA VAL A 15 5.30 -23.75 3.51
C VAL A 15 5.69 -22.55 4.39
N ASN A 16 4.71 -21.90 5.01
CA ASN A 16 4.94 -20.79 5.91
C ASN A 16 5.82 -21.18 7.11
N GLY A 17 6.81 -20.35 7.42
CA GLY A 17 7.81 -20.64 8.46
C GLY A 17 8.97 -21.52 8.01
N SER A 18 9.06 -21.89 6.73
CA SER A 18 10.18 -22.68 6.17
C SER A 18 11.45 -21.86 5.89
N GLY A 19 11.46 -20.53 6.12
CA GLY A 19 12.58 -19.65 5.76
C GLY A 19 12.60 -19.23 4.28
N SER A 20 11.60 -19.56 3.50
CA SER A 20 11.50 -19.24 2.06
C SER A 20 11.49 -17.74 1.78
N GLN A 21 11.01 -16.91 2.71
CA GLN A 21 11.01 -15.45 2.55
C GLN A 21 12.43 -14.90 2.30
N THR A 22 13.42 -15.37 3.06
CA THR A 22 14.82 -14.95 2.87
C THR A 22 15.34 -15.37 1.49
N ALA A 23 15.04 -16.60 1.04
CA ALA A 23 15.42 -17.13 -0.25
C ALA A 23 14.80 -16.32 -1.42
N ASN A 24 13.50 -16.08 -1.33
CA ASN A 24 12.75 -15.32 -2.34
C ASN A 24 13.22 -13.87 -2.44
N THR A 25 13.46 -13.22 -1.29
CA THR A 25 14.03 -11.87 -1.24
C THR A 25 15.45 -11.83 -1.82
N THR A 26 16.25 -12.88 -1.63
CA THR A 26 17.60 -12.99 -2.22
C THR A 26 17.50 -13.01 -3.75
N LEU A 27 16.65 -13.86 -4.33
CA LEU A 27 16.42 -13.92 -5.79
C LEU A 27 15.95 -12.57 -6.34
N MET A 28 14.95 -11.97 -5.72
CA MET A 28 14.41 -10.68 -6.16
C MET A 28 15.48 -9.58 -6.13
N ARG A 29 16.25 -9.50 -5.05
CA ARG A 29 17.34 -8.51 -4.92
C ARG A 29 18.47 -8.75 -5.90
N ALA A 30 18.83 -9.99 -6.18
CA ALA A 30 19.83 -10.31 -7.19
C ALA A 30 19.42 -9.84 -8.59
N VAL A 31 18.15 -10.08 -8.98
CA VAL A 31 17.60 -9.56 -10.25
C VAL A 31 17.62 -8.03 -10.29
N PHE A 32 17.24 -7.39 -9.19
CA PHE A 32 17.30 -5.93 -9.06
C PHE A 32 18.73 -5.40 -9.22
N GLN A 33 19.72 -6.03 -8.59
CA GLN A 33 21.14 -5.66 -8.68
C GLN A 33 21.72 -5.90 -10.08
N MET A 34 21.16 -6.84 -10.84
CA MET A 34 21.46 -6.97 -12.28
C MET A 34 20.85 -5.84 -13.14
N GLY A 35 20.25 -4.83 -12.54
CA GLY A 35 19.70 -3.68 -13.24
C GLY A 35 18.36 -3.91 -13.93
N VAL A 36 17.64 -4.98 -13.59
CA VAL A 36 16.34 -5.32 -14.18
C VAL A 36 15.21 -4.96 -13.22
N PRO A 37 14.19 -4.20 -13.66
CA PRO A 37 13.04 -3.87 -12.82
C PRO A 37 12.30 -5.12 -12.33
N VAL A 38 11.94 -5.10 -11.04
CA VAL A 38 11.36 -6.26 -10.37
C VAL A 38 10.40 -5.83 -9.27
N SER A 39 9.38 -6.63 -9.01
CA SER A 39 8.54 -6.55 -7.80
C SER A 39 8.35 -7.92 -7.18
N GLY A 40 8.16 -7.95 -5.87
CA GLY A 40 7.91 -9.18 -5.12
C GLY A 40 6.56 -9.13 -4.40
N LYS A 41 5.73 -10.16 -4.57
CA LYS A 41 4.42 -10.25 -3.91
C LYS A 41 4.34 -11.52 -3.09
N ASN A 42 4.01 -11.36 -1.82
CA ASN A 42 3.87 -12.45 -0.86
C ASN A 42 2.40 -12.76 -0.60
N LEU A 43 2.02 -14.02 -0.82
CA LEU A 43 0.71 -14.55 -0.51
C LEU A 43 0.86 -15.59 0.59
N PHE A 44 0.43 -15.26 1.79
CA PHE A 44 0.65 -16.07 2.99
C PHE A 44 -0.64 -16.24 3.81
N PRO A 45 -0.74 -17.26 4.67
CA PRO A 45 -1.86 -17.41 5.59
C PRO A 45 -1.75 -16.43 6.77
N SER A 46 -2.89 -16.06 7.36
CA SER A 46 -2.94 -15.01 8.37
C SER A 46 -2.28 -15.37 9.72
N ASN A 47 -2.15 -16.65 10.08
CA ASN A 47 -1.91 -16.97 11.48
C ASN A 47 -1.19 -18.27 11.81
N ILE A 48 -0.81 -19.15 10.88
CA ILE A 48 -0.26 -20.45 11.28
C ILE A 48 0.97 -20.84 10.47
N ALA A 49 2.08 -21.14 11.18
CA ALA A 49 3.21 -21.82 10.59
C ALA A 49 2.79 -23.21 10.07
N GLY A 50 3.27 -23.59 8.88
CA GLY A 50 2.95 -24.87 8.26
C GLY A 50 1.92 -24.80 7.14
N LEU A 51 1.16 -23.73 7.03
CA LEU A 51 0.22 -23.54 5.92
C LEU A 51 0.93 -23.11 4.61
N PRO A 52 0.29 -23.33 3.46
CA PRO A 52 0.84 -22.94 2.16
C PRO A 52 1.13 -21.44 2.08
N THR A 53 2.25 -21.10 1.47
CA THR A 53 2.62 -19.72 1.15
C THR A 53 3.24 -19.66 -0.24
N TRP A 54 2.96 -18.56 -0.94
CA TRP A 54 3.49 -18.32 -2.28
C TRP A 54 4.19 -16.97 -2.35
N PHE A 55 5.26 -16.93 -3.10
CA PHE A 55 5.94 -15.68 -3.40
C PHE A 55 6.11 -15.55 -4.91
N THR A 56 5.63 -14.45 -5.47
CA THR A 56 5.75 -14.17 -6.89
C THR A 56 6.75 -13.06 -7.12
N ILE A 57 7.74 -13.30 -7.99
CA ILE A 57 8.69 -12.29 -8.46
C ILE A 57 8.30 -11.94 -9.91
N ARG A 58 7.90 -10.71 -10.15
CA ARG A 58 7.69 -10.19 -11.50
C ARG A 58 8.99 -9.57 -12.01
N VAL A 59 9.54 -10.10 -13.08
CA VAL A 59 10.69 -9.53 -13.79
C VAL A 59 10.16 -8.86 -15.05
N SER A 60 10.44 -7.56 -15.25
CA SER A 60 9.96 -6.87 -16.45
C SER A 60 10.90 -5.76 -16.90
N GLU A 61 11.56 -5.92 -18.03
CA GLU A 61 12.41 -4.89 -18.63
C GLU A 61 11.65 -3.58 -18.94
N ARG A 62 10.34 -3.67 -19.16
CA ARG A 62 9.46 -2.51 -19.39
C ARG A 62 9.10 -1.77 -18.09
N GLY A 63 9.42 -2.34 -16.92
CA GLY A 63 9.09 -1.74 -15.62
C GLY A 63 7.67 -2.03 -15.14
N TYR A 64 7.00 -3.03 -15.66
CA TYR A 64 5.71 -3.47 -15.15
C TYR A 64 5.88 -4.15 -13.79
N LEU A 65 5.17 -3.66 -12.78
CA LEU A 65 5.27 -4.12 -11.40
C LEU A 65 4.01 -4.84 -10.90
N ALA A 66 2.93 -4.85 -11.68
CA ALA A 66 1.71 -5.56 -11.33
C ALA A 66 1.91 -7.09 -11.37
N ARG A 67 1.11 -7.81 -10.60
CA ARG A 67 1.00 -9.26 -10.68
C ARG A 67 0.62 -9.70 -12.09
N THR A 68 1.08 -10.88 -12.51
CA THR A 68 0.58 -11.55 -13.71
C THR A 68 -0.23 -12.79 -13.33
N ARG A 69 -1.21 -13.16 -14.13
CA ARG A 69 -1.91 -14.46 -13.99
C ARG A 69 -1.04 -15.64 -14.40
N ARG A 70 -0.06 -15.40 -15.25
CA ARG A 70 0.80 -16.44 -15.82
C ARG A 70 1.97 -16.73 -14.90
N ASN A 71 2.15 -18.01 -14.57
CA ASN A 71 3.31 -18.53 -13.86
C ASN A 71 4.29 -19.12 -14.88
N ASP A 72 5.33 -18.35 -15.22
CA ASP A 72 6.30 -18.76 -16.24
C ASP A 72 7.33 -19.74 -15.68
N VAL A 73 7.72 -19.55 -14.42
CA VAL A 73 8.64 -20.41 -13.66
C VAL A 73 7.99 -20.76 -12.34
N LEU A 74 7.69 -22.01 -12.09
CA LEU A 74 7.14 -22.52 -10.83
C LEU A 74 8.20 -23.32 -10.08
N VAL A 75 8.45 -22.95 -8.81
CA VAL A 75 9.24 -23.73 -7.85
C VAL A 75 8.26 -24.42 -6.89
N ALA A 76 8.00 -25.70 -7.08
CA ALA A 76 7.02 -26.49 -6.33
C ALA A 76 7.71 -27.23 -5.18
N MET A 77 7.66 -26.65 -3.99
CA MET A 77 8.24 -27.21 -2.75
C MET A 77 7.16 -27.72 -1.77
N ASN A 78 5.90 -27.31 -1.95
CA ASN A 78 4.81 -27.65 -1.05
C ASN A 78 4.02 -28.85 -1.60
N PRO A 79 3.98 -30.00 -0.89
CA PRO A 79 3.24 -31.18 -1.36
C PRO A 79 1.72 -31.00 -1.33
N GLU A 80 1.18 -30.11 -0.51
CA GLU A 80 -0.27 -29.91 -0.36
C GLU A 80 -0.88 -29.17 -1.54
N THR A 81 -0.15 -28.22 -2.14
CA THR A 81 -0.67 -27.35 -3.21
C THR A 81 -0.09 -27.66 -4.58
N SER A 82 0.92 -28.53 -4.65
CA SER A 82 1.68 -28.77 -5.89
C SER A 82 0.79 -29.17 -7.08
N VAL A 83 -0.26 -29.94 -6.86
CA VAL A 83 -1.17 -30.38 -7.94
C VAL A 83 -1.91 -29.18 -8.55
N GLU A 84 -2.42 -28.28 -7.71
CA GLU A 84 -3.14 -27.07 -8.13
C GLU A 84 -2.18 -26.05 -8.74
N ASP A 85 -1.01 -25.86 -8.11
CA ASP A 85 0.02 -24.96 -8.61
C ASP A 85 0.50 -25.36 -10.02
N ILE A 86 0.76 -26.68 -10.23
CA ILE A 86 1.17 -27.20 -11.54
C ILE A 86 0.03 -27.08 -12.56
N ALA A 87 -1.21 -27.32 -12.16
CA ALA A 87 -2.37 -27.16 -13.05
C ALA A 87 -2.57 -25.72 -13.52
N SER A 88 -2.14 -24.71 -12.73
CA SER A 88 -2.23 -23.29 -13.06
C SER A 88 -1.17 -22.80 -14.06
N MET A 89 -0.17 -23.63 -14.38
CA MET A 89 0.93 -23.25 -15.28
C MET A 89 0.47 -23.13 -16.72
N GLY A 90 0.92 -22.08 -17.40
CA GLY A 90 0.67 -21.86 -18.82
C GLY A 90 1.57 -22.68 -19.76
N PRO A 91 1.28 -22.72 -21.09
CA PRO A 91 2.14 -23.33 -22.10
C PRO A 91 3.56 -22.75 -22.10
N GLY A 92 4.57 -23.61 -22.23
CA GLY A 92 5.97 -23.19 -22.31
C GLY A 92 6.62 -22.80 -21.00
N SER A 93 5.94 -22.99 -19.87
CA SER A 93 6.48 -22.70 -18.54
C SER A 93 7.49 -23.73 -18.04
N ILE A 94 8.25 -23.36 -17.02
CA ILE A 94 9.24 -24.19 -16.34
C ILE A 94 8.69 -24.64 -15.00
N LEU A 95 8.84 -25.92 -14.68
CA LEU A 95 8.58 -26.50 -13.38
C LEU A 95 9.89 -26.99 -12.74
N LEU A 96 10.27 -26.40 -11.61
CA LEU A 96 11.21 -26.99 -10.67
C LEU A 96 10.43 -27.75 -9.62
N LEU A 97 10.49 -29.07 -9.67
CA LEU A 97 9.75 -29.96 -8.79
C LEU A 97 10.67 -30.60 -7.76
N ASN A 98 10.38 -30.41 -6.47
CA ASN A 98 11.10 -31.13 -5.44
C ASN A 98 10.78 -32.64 -5.52
N GLU A 99 11.81 -33.47 -5.47
CA GLU A 99 11.64 -34.93 -5.53
C GLU A 99 10.75 -35.40 -4.36
N GLY A 100 9.73 -36.20 -4.68
CA GLY A 100 8.76 -36.69 -3.70
C GLY A 100 7.54 -35.80 -3.47
N VAL A 101 7.47 -34.61 -4.09
CA VAL A 101 6.26 -33.79 -4.11
C VAL A 101 5.28 -34.35 -5.16
N PRO A 102 3.99 -34.51 -4.83
CA PRO A 102 2.98 -34.99 -5.77
C PRO A 102 2.88 -34.10 -7.01
N ALA A 103 2.73 -34.71 -8.18
CA ALA A 103 2.52 -33.99 -9.43
C ALA A 103 1.44 -34.69 -10.27
N PRO A 104 0.52 -33.93 -10.90
CA PRO A 104 -0.41 -34.48 -11.88
C PRO A 104 0.34 -34.85 -13.16
N LYS A 105 -0.38 -35.40 -14.16
CA LYS A 105 0.20 -35.57 -15.49
C LYS A 105 0.53 -34.18 -16.07
N ILE A 106 1.82 -33.92 -16.27
CA ILE A 106 2.31 -32.64 -16.78
C ILE A 106 2.27 -32.68 -18.31
N PRO A 107 1.71 -31.66 -19.00
CA PRO A 107 1.73 -31.59 -20.46
C PRO A 107 3.16 -31.53 -21.01
N ASP A 108 3.38 -32.14 -22.21
CA ASP A 108 4.70 -32.27 -22.85
C ASP A 108 5.31 -30.92 -23.28
N ASP A 109 4.51 -29.87 -23.35
CA ASP A 109 4.95 -28.51 -23.71
C ASP A 109 5.54 -27.73 -22.51
N ARG A 110 5.65 -28.36 -21.34
CA ARG A 110 6.32 -27.82 -20.13
C ARG A 110 7.75 -28.36 -20.01
N VAL A 111 8.66 -27.52 -19.51
CA VAL A 111 10.02 -27.94 -19.16
C VAL A 111 10.04 -28.34 -17.68
N VAL A 112 10.35 -29.59 -17.38
CA VAL A 112 10.33 -30.11 -16.01
C VAL A 112 11.73 -30.46 -15.54
N TYR A 113 12.13 -29.88 -14.42
CA TYR A 113 13.35 -30.20 -13.69
C TYR A 113 13.01 -30.82 -12.35
N LYS A 114 13.27 -32.11 -12.17
CA LYS A 114 13.14 -32.80 -10.88
C LYS A 114 14.45 -32.63 -10.11
N VAL A 115 14.39 -32.02 -8.93
CA VAL A 115 15.56 -31.72 -8.10
C VAL A 115 15.37 -32.32 -6.72
N PRO A 116 16.34 -33.10 -6.21
CA PRO A 116 16.28 -33.72 -4.88
C PRO A 116 16.73 -32.75 -3.78
N PHE A 117 16.04 -31.61 -3.61
CA PHE A 117 16.44 -30.54 -2.72
C PHE A 117 16.74 -31.00 -1.30
N ASN A 118 15.90 -31.90 -0.74
CA ASN A 118 16.08 -32.43 0.61
C ASN A 118 17.34 -33.32 0.74
N LYS A 119 17.67 -34.12 -0.29
CA LYS A 119 18.86 -34.94 -0.30
C LYS A 119 20.13 -34.11 -0.44
N LEU A 120 20.07 -33.03 -1.22
CA LEU A 120 21.20 -32.12 -1.44
C LEU A 120 21.58 -31.37 -0.15
N VAL A 121 20.60 -30.91 0.63
CA VAL A 121 20.89 -30.13 1.86
C VAL A 121 21.36 -31.00 3.03
N GLU A 122 21.04 -32.31 3.03
CA GLU A 122 21.29 -33.22 4.16
C GLU A 122 22.76 -33.34 4.57
N PRO A 123 23.73 -33.54 3.65
CA PRO A 123 25.15 -33.58 4.00
C PRO A 123 25.70 -32.24 4.50
N LEU A 124 25.12 -31.13 4.01
CA LEU A 124 25.56 -29.78 4.36
C LEU A 124 25.08 -29.35 5.75
N VAL A 125 23.87 -29.76 6.15
CA VAL A 125 23.21 -29.32 7.40
C VAL A 125 22.69 -30.53 8.18
N PRO A 126 23.47 -31.06 9.15
CA PRO A 126 23.05 -32.22 9.96
C PRO A 126 21.81 -31.94 10.81
N ASP A 127 21.65 -30.72 11.33
CA ASP A 127 20.52 -30.34 12.18
C ASP A 127 19.22 -30.24 11.36
N ALA A 128 18.20 -31.05 11.76
CA ALA A 128 16.94 -31.16 11.03
C ALA A 128 16.09 -29.86 11.03
N LYS A 129 16.21 -29.00 12.07
CA LYS A 129 15.48 -27.72 12.12
C LYS A 129 16.13 -26.71 11.18
N LEU A 130 17.47 -26.65 11.16
CA LEU A 130 18.19 -25.78 10.26
C LEU A 130 18.05 -26.22 8.80
N ARG A 131 18.00 -27.54 8.52
CA ARG A 131 17.75 -28.05 7.17
C ARG A 131 16.48 -27.49 6.54
N LYS A 132 15.38 -27.40 7.31
CA LYS A 132 14.11 -26.82 6.83
C LYS A 132 14.25 -25.37 6.39
N LEU A 133 15.15 -24.63 6.99
CA LEU A 133 15.39 -23.22 6.63
C LEU A 133 16.37 -23.08 5.44
N VAL A 134 17.43 -23.91 5.43
CA VAL A 134 18.52 -23.79 4.45
C VAL A 134 18.17 -24.45 3.11
N VAL A 135 17.28 -25.44 3.06
CA VAL A 135 16.87 -26.13 1.83
C VAL A 135 16.37 -25.15 0.76
N ASN A 136 15.78 -24.04 1.17
CA ASN A 136 15.32 -23.01 0.26
C ASN A 136 16.47 -22.31 -0.49
N MET A 137 17.66 -22.30 0.08
CA MET A 137 18.84 -21.72 -0.60
C MET A 137 19.37 -22.62 -1.71
N ILE A 138 19.08 -23.92 -1.68
CA ILE A 138 19.41 -24.81 -2.79
C ILE A 138 18.63 -24.39 -4.04
N TYR A 139 17.29 -24.11 -3.92
CA TYR A 139 16.56 -23.65 -5.10
C TYR A 139 17.00 -22.26 -5.58
N VAL A 140 17.49 -21.39 -4.69
CA VAL A 140 18.10 -20.11 -5.12
C VAL A 140 19.26 -20.37 -6.08
N GLY A 141 20.16 -21.30 -5.74
CA GLY A 141 21.27 -21.70 -6.61
C GLY A 141 20.82 -22.27 -7.93
N VAL A 142 19.85 -23.20 -7.89
CA VAL A 142 19.29 -23.84 -9.10
C VAL A 142 18.61 -22.81 -10.01
N VAL A 143 17.73 -21.97 -9.47
CA VAL A 143 17.01 -20.92 -10.23
C VAL A 143 17.99 -19.91 -10.82
N SER A 144 18.99 -19.48 -10.03
CA SER A 144 19.99 -18.51 -10.49
C SER A 144 20.79 -19.06 -11.67
N HIS A 145 21.23 -20.33 -11.61
CA HIS A 145 21.91 -20.98 -12.75
C HIS A 145 21.00 -21.07 -13.99
N LEU A 146 19.77 -21.58 -13.82
CA LEU A 146 18.85 -21.81 -14.95
C LEU A 146 18.45 -20.50 -15.64
N LEU A 147 18.24 -19.44 -14.88
CA LEU A 147 17.79 -18.15 -15.40
C LEU A 147 18.93 -17.17 -15.71
N GLY A 148 20.18 -17.54 -15.45
CA GLY A 148 21.34 -16.68 -15.71
C GLY A 148 21.43 -15.49 -14.75
N ILE A 149 20.99 -15.65 -13.49
CA ILE A 149 21.17 -14.65 -12.44
C ILE A 149 22.61 -14.74 -11.95
N ASP A 150 23.33 -13.61 -11.95
CA ASP A 150 24.74 -13.55 -11.56
C ASP A 150 24.93 -13.93 -10.08
N PHE A 151 25.82 -14.89 -9.80
CA PHE A 151 26.08 -15.37 -8.44
C PHE A 151 26.69 -14.31 -7.53
N GLU A 152 27.44 -13.37 -8.09
CA GLU A 152 27.95 -12.22 -7.34
C GLU A 152 26.79 -11.38 -6.75
N GLU A 153 25.73 -11.16 -7.52
CA GLU A 153 24.57 -10.41 -7.04
C GLU A 153 23.72 -11.22 -6.04
N VAL A 154 23.70 -12.54 -6.18
CA VAL A 154 23.11 -13.42 -5.16
C VAL A 154 23.87 -13.32 -3.84
N ASP A 155 25.21 -13.29 -3.89
CA ASP A 155 26.04 -13.13 -2.70
C ASP A 155 25.88 -11.75 -2.06
N HIS A 156 25.82 -10.68 -2.86
CA HIS A 156 25.53 -9.34 -2.38
C HIS A 156 24.18 -9.29 -1.66
N ALA A 157 23.12 -9.90 -2.25
CA ALA A 157 21.80 -9.96 -1.66
C ALA A 157 21.78 -10.75 -0.33
N LEU A 158 22.48 -11.88 -0.26
CA LEU A 158 22.64 -12.66 0.96
C LEU A 158 23.38 -11.89 2.05
N THR A 159 24.47 -11.22 1.68
CA THR A 159 25.30 -10.42 2.60
C THR A 159 24.48 -9.28 3.20
N ALA A 160 23.65 -8.60 2.38
CA ALA A 160 22.77 -7.55 2.86
C ALA A 160 21.74 -8.04 3.89
N GLN A 161 21.27 -9.29 3.76
CA GLN A 161 20.26 -9.87 4.66
C GLN A 161 20.88 -10.54 5.91
N LEU A 162 22.00 -11.24 5.76
CA LEU A 162 22.56 -12.14 6.78
C LEU A 162 23.94 -11.71 7.27
N GLY A 163 24.53 -10.62 6.78
CA GLY A 163 25.90 -10.20 7.10
C GLY A 163 26.17 -10.00 8.60
N ARG A 164 25.14 -9.70 9.39
CA ARG A 164 25.25 -9.63 10.86
C ARG A 164 25.30 -11.00 11.56
N LYS A 165 25.12 -12.10 10.81
CA LYS A 165 25.09 -13.49 11.30
C LYS A 165 26.06 -14.36 10.46
N PRO A 166 27.38 -14.25 10.64
CA PRO A 166 28.37 -14.86 9.74
C PRO A 166 28.17 -16.36 9.51
N LYS A 167 27.91 -17.14 10.56
CA LYS A 167 27.67 -18.60 10.43
C LYS A 167 26.45 -18.93 9.57
N ALA A 168 25.38 -18.12 9.68
CA ALA A 168 24.22 -18.30 8.84
C ALA A 168 24.51 -17.91 7.38
N LEU A 169 25.25 -16.81 7.17
CA LEU A 169 25.66 -16.37 5.84
C LEU A 169 26.49 -17.46 5.13
N ASP A 170 27.53 -18.01 5.77
CA ASP A 170 28.40 -19.03 5.20
C ASP A 170 27.62 -20.31 4.84
N MET A 171 26.70 -20.73 5.72
CA MET A 171 25.86 -21.91 5.48
C MET A 171 24.93 -21.68 4.27
N ASN A 172 24.31 -20.50 4.15
CA ASN A 172 23.43 -20.20 3.04
C ASN A 172 24.19 -20.05 1.72
N ARG A 173 25.40 -19.47 1.73
CA ARG A 173 26.32 -19.44 0.58
C ARG A 173 26.67 -20.84 0.09
N ALA A 174 27.01 -21.74 0.99
CA ALA A 174 27.31 -23.12 0.65
C ALA A 174 26.10 -23.83 0.02
N ALA A 175 24.90 -23.60 0.51
CA ALA A 175 23.68 -24.16 -0.06
C ALA A 175 23.37 -23.60 -1.47
N VAL A 176 23.51 -22.29 -1.70
CA VAL A 176 23.37 -21.68 -3.02
C VAL A 176 24.38 -22.28 -4.02
N LYS A 177 25.63 -22.40 -3.59
CA LYS A 177 26.70 -22.99 -4.43
C LYS A 177 26.37 -24.44 -4.80
N LEU A 178 25.96 -25.26 -3.84
CA LEU A 178 25.58 -26.66 -4.07
C LEU A 178 24.41 -26.79 -5.05
N GLY A 179 23.39 -25.92 -4.94
CA GLY A 179 22.28 -25.89 -5.90
C GLY A 179 22.71 -25.53 -7.31
N ALA A 180 23.64 -24.57 -7.46
CA ALA A 180 24.19 -24.16 -8.74
C ALA A 180 25.06 -25.25 -9.38
N GLU A 181 25.93 -25.91 -8.61
CA GLU A 181 26.76 -27.03 -9.07
C GLU A 181 25.86 -28.18 -9.56
N TYR A 182 24.85 -28.55 -8.79
CA TYR A 182 23.88 -29.57 -9.22
C TYR A 182 23.19 -29.19 -10.54
N ALA A 183 22.75 -27.95 -10.67
CA ALA A 183 22.10 -27.50 -11.89
C ALA A 183 23.03 -27.51 -13.11
N THR A 184 24.29 -27.14 -12.93
CA THR A 184 25.32 -27.17 -13.97
C THR A 184 25.56 -28.60 -14.50
N GLU A 185 25.58 -29.59 -13.60
CA GLU A 185 25.89 -30.97 -13.95
C GLU A 185 24.69 -31.75 -14.51
N HIS A 186 23.47 -31.41 -14.06
CA HIS A 186 22.31 -32.28 -14.29
C HIS A 186 21.17 -31.65 -15.06
N LEU A 187 21.14 -30.29 -15.20
CA LEU A 187 20.00 -29.61 -15.79
C LEU A 187 20.34 -28.94 -17.14
N LYS A 188 19.39 -28.95 -18.06
CA LYS A 188 19.55 -28.25 -19.35
C LYS A 188 19.20 -26.75 -19.17
N PRO A 189 19.74 -25.86 -20.04
CA PRO A 189 19.38 -24.45 -20.02
C PRO A 189 17.87 -24.20 -20.14
N ALA A 190 17.39 -23.20 -19.44
CA ALA A 190 15.98 -22.78 -19.45
C ALA A 190 15.67 -21.83 -20.61
N PRO A 191 14.41 -21.75 -21.09
CA PRO A 191 13.99 -20.81 -22.13
C PRO A 191 13.81 -19.36 -21.65
N PHE A 192 13.84 -19.11 -20.35
CA PHE A 192 13.80 -17.77 -19.73
C PHE A 192 15.18 -17.37 -19.24
N ARG A 193 15.51 -16.09 -19.35
CA ARG A 193 16.81 -15.58 -18.92
C ARG A 193 16.72 -14.16 -18.37
N VAL A 194 17.47 -13.90 -17.31
CA VAL A 194 17.79 -12.55 -16.81
C VAL A 194 19.06 -12.11 -17.52
N GLU A 195 19.00 -11.01 -18.24
CA GLU A 195 20.15 -10.35 -18.84
C GLU A 195 20.37 -9.02 -18.14
N ARG A 196 21.61 -8.74 -17.77
CA ARG A 196 21.97 -7.49 -17.10
C ARG A 196 21.52 -6.27 -17.89
N ARG A 197 20.98 -5.29 -17.15
CA ARG A 197 20.55 -3.97 -17.64
C ARG A 197 21.10 -2.89 -16.71
N ASN A 198 20.68 -1.65 -16.91
CA ASN A 198 20.97 -0.54 -16.01
C ASN A 198 19.71 0.32 -15.79
N LYS A 199 18.62 -0.31 -15.32
CA LYS A 199 17.33 0.38 -15.10
C LYS A 199 16.98 0.54 -13.62
N THR A 200 17.86 0.09 -12.71
CA THR A 200 17.62 0.09 -11.27
C THR A 200 18.74 0.75 -10.46
N ALA A 201 19.77 1.31 -11.11
CA ALA A 201 20.98 1.85 -10.44
C ALA A 201 20.64 2.89 -9.36
N ASP A 202 19.67 3.76 -9.65
CA ASP A 202 19.25 4.83 -8.74
C ASP A 202 17.90 4.52 -8.06
N LYS A 203 17.54 3.24 -7.96
CA LYS A 203 16.28 2.82 -7.35
C LYS A 203 16.52 2.13 -6.00
N VAL A 204 15.45 2.06 -5.20
CA VAL A 204 15.40 1.31 -3.95
C VAL A 204 14.28 0.29 -3.98
N LEU A 205 14.39 -0.76 -3.17
CA LEU A 205 13.32 -1.74 -2.91
C LEU A 205 12.79 -1.52 -1.50
N ILE A 206 11.49 -1.25 -1.39
CA ILE A 206 10.84 -0.94 -0.11
C ILE A 206 9.38 -1.38 -0.13
N GLU A 207 8.80 -1.62 1.05
CA GLU A 207 7.38 -1.86 1.27
C GLU A 207 6.64 -0.54 1.53
N GLY A 208 5.37 -0.44 1.13
CA GLY A 208 4.58 0.77 1.33
C GLY A 208 4.41 1.15 2.81
N ASN A 209 4.26 0.17 3.71
CA ASN A 209 4.16 0.42 5.15
C ASN A 209 5.46 1.03 5.70
N GLN A 210 6.63 0.56 5.26
CA GLN A 210 7.93 1.15 5.63
C GLN A 210 8.07 2.57 5.09
N ALA A 211 7.64 2.80 3.85
CA ALA A 211 7.68 4.13 3.23
C ALA A 211 6.73 5.11 3.93
N GLY A 212 5.50 4.67 4.25
CA GLY A 212 4.53 5.46 5.00
C GLY A 212 5.00 5.82 6.41
N ALA A 213 5.62 4.85 7.11
CA ALA A 213 6.23 5.06 8.42
C ALA A 213 7.38 6.09 8.35
N LEU A 214 8.22 6.01 7.31
CA LEU A 214 9.29 6.99 7.09
C LEU A 214 8.71 8.37 6.79
N GLY A 215 7.65 8.44 5.98
CA GLY A 215 6.91 9.69 5.73
C GLY A 215 6.34 10.28 7.02
N ALA A 216 5.73 9.48 7.89
CA ALA A 216 5.21 9.93 9.17
C ALA A 216 6.33 10.48 10.09
N LEU A 217 7.50 9.84 10.11
CA LEU A 217 8.68 10.34 10.83
C LEU A 217 9.05 11.75 10.38
N PHE A 218 9.16 11.97 9.06
CA PHE A 218 9.48 13.29 8.48
C PHE A 218 8.31 14.28 8.59
N GLY A 219 7.08 13.77 8.61
CA GLY A 219 5.89 14.54 8.94
C GLY A 219 5.84 15.00 10.40
N GLY A 220 6.84 14.66 11.21
CA GLY A 220 6.99 15.17 12.57
C GLY A 220 6.07 14.48 13.58
N VAL A 221 5.66 13.24 13.35
CA VAL A 221 4.89 12.46 14.33
C VAL A 221 5.65 12.35 15.65
N THR A 222 4.94 12.60 16.74
CA THR A 222 5.47 12.47 18.11
C THR A 222 4.66 11.50 18.96
N PHE A 223 3.48 11.11 18.49
CA PHE A 223 2.63 10.17 19.21
C PHE A 223 2.00 9.15 18.26
N LEU A 224 2.25 7.86 18.52
CA LEU A 224 1.61 6.73 17.87
C LEU A 224 0.85 5.92 18.92
N SER A 225 -0.45 5.74 18.72
CA SER A 225 -1.22 4.74 19.46
C SER A 225 -1.90 3.79 18.49
N TRP A 226 -1.76 2.48 18.70
CA TRP A 226 -2.21 1.47 17.75
C TRP A 226 -2.59 0.16 18.42
N TYR A 227 -3.37 -0.67 17.75
CA TYR A 227 -3.69 -2.03 18.14
C TYR A 227 -3.27 -3.00 17.02
N PRO A 228 -2.63 -4.13 17.35
CA PRO A 228 -2.10 -5.06 16.34
C PRO A 228 -3.18 -5.65 15.45
N ILE A 229 -3.10 -5.38 14.16
CA ILE A 229 -3.98 -5.96 13.14
C ILE A 229 -3.24 -6.08 11.80
N THR A 230 -3.33 -7.24 11.15
CA THR A 230 -2.79 -7.42 9.79
C THR A 230 -3.68 -6.68 8.79
N PRO A 231 -3.10 -5.93 7.82
CA PRO A 231 -1.68 -5.77 7.48
C PRO A 231 -1.01 -4.51 8.07
N SER A 232 -1.64 -3.78 8.98
CA SER A 232 -1.18 -2.47 9.45
C SER A 232 -0.04 -2.53 10.48
N SER A 233 0.13 -3.63 11.20
CA SER A 233 1.13 -3.77 12.27
C SER A 233 2.54 -3.45 11.80
N SER A 234 2.92 -3.82 10.58
CA SER A 234 4.26 -3.55 10.04
C SER A 234 4.53 -2.06 9.81
N LEU A 235 3.50 -1.22 9.62
CA LEU A 235 3.64 0.23 9.57
C LEU A 235 3.98 0.77 10.98
N ALA A 236 3.22 0.36 12.00
CA ALA A 236 3.46 0.77 13.38
C ALA A 236 4.85 0.34 13.88
N GLU A 237 5.23 -0.91 13.64
CA GLU A 237 6.54 -1.47 14.02
C GLU A 237 7.68 -0.76 13.30
N SER A 238 7.53 -0.46 12.00
CA SER A 238 8.52 0.31 11.23
C SER A 238 8.67 1.72 11.78
N LEU A 239 7.55 2.39 12.07
CA LEU A 239 7.55 3.74 12.64
C LEU A 239 8.20 3.75 14.02
N GLN A 240 7.87 2.80 14.88
CA GLN A 240 8.52 2.66 16.19
C GLN A 240 10.03 2.51 16.03
N GLY A 241 10.49 1.65 15.12
CA GLY A 241 11.92 1.47 14.85
C GLY A 241 12.62 2.75 14.35
N TYR A 242 11.94 3.55 13.52
CA TYR A 242 12.47 4.83 13.06
C TYR A 242 12.50 5.89 14.18
N LEU A 243 11.45 5.98 14.99
CA LEU A 243 11.39 6.90 16.14
C LEU A 243 12.49 6.59 17.15
N GLU A 244 12.67 5.32 17.51
CA GLU A 244 13.76 4.88 18.41
C GLU A 244 15.15 5.25 17.86
N ARG A 245 15.34 5.18 16.57
CA ARG A 245 16.63 5.48 15.94
C ARG A 245 16.90 6.97 15.76
N TYR A 246 15.88 7.77 15.45
CA TYR A 246 16.07 9.14 14.96
C TYR A 246 15.44 10.23 15.83
N ARG A 247 14.64 9.87 16.85
CA ARG A 247 13.87 10.82 17.68
C ARG A 247 14.21 10.72 19.17
N ARG A 248 15.42 10.28 19.49
CA ARG A 248 15.99 10.44 20.84
C ARG A 248 16.80 11.72 20.91
N ASP A 249 16.67 12.45 22.03
CA ASP A 249 17.52 13.61 22.28
C ASP A 249 19.00 13.17 22.28
N PRO A 250 19.86 13.79 21.47
CA PRO A 250 21.25 13.35 21.33
C PRO A 250 22.09 13.63 22.58
N LYS A 251 21.63 14.49 23.50
CA LYS A 251 22.36 14.84 24.73
C LYS A 251 21.91 14.00 25.92
N THR A 252 20.59 13.80 26.08
CA THR A 252 20.03 13.09 27.23
C THR A 252 19.71 11.62 26.94
N GLY A 253 19.56 11.24 25.67
CA GLY A 253 19.08 9.92 25.25
C GLY A 253 17.58 9.70 25.45
N GLU A 254 16.87 10.70 25.98
CA GLU A 254 15.43 10.62 26.24
C GLU A 254 14.62 10.59 24.93
N ALA A 255 13.50 9.87 24.95
CA ALA A 255 12.58 9.82 23.83
C ALA A 255 11.81 11.15 23.72
N THR A 256 11.79 11.76 22.53
CA THR A 256 10.96 12.93 22.21
C THR A 256 9.64 12.51 21.56
N PHE A 257 9.22 11.27 21.78
CA PHE A 257 8.03 10.65 21.23
C PHE A 257 7.44 9.66 22.22
N ALA A 258 6.18 9.26 21.98
CA ALA A 258 5.55 8.15 22.68
C ALA A 258 4.91 7.18 21.67
N VAL A 259 5.08 5.88 21.92
CA VAL A 259 4.43 4.79 21.19
C VAL A 259 3.65 3.94 22.21
N VAL A 260 2.36 3.78 21.97
CA VAL A 260 1.46 3.04 22.87
C VAL A 260 0.73 1.96 22.07
N GLN A 261 0.92 0.71 22.47
CA GLN A 261 0.03 -0.36 22.05
C GLN A 261 -1.20 -0.34 22.97
N ALA A 262 -2.34 0.03 22.40
CA ALA A 262 -3.60 0.15 23.12
C ALA A 262 -4.26 -1.21 23.36
N GLU A 263 -5.29 -1.24 24.19
CA GLU A 263 -6.09 -2.44 24.48
C GLU A 263 -6.98 -2.83 23.29
N ASP A 264 -7.46 -1.84 22.53
CA ASP A 264 -8.26 -1.98 21.32
C ASP A 264 -8.13 -0.73 20.43
N GLU A 265 -8.79 -0.74 19.28
CA GLU A 265 -8.78 0.37 18.32
C GLU A 265 -9.53 1.61 18.87
N ILE A 266 -10.55 1.43 19.72
CA ILE A 266 -11.29 2.52 20.35
C ILE A 266 -10.37 3.29 21.28
N ALA A 267 -9.62 2.59 22.12
CA ALA A 267 -8.62 3.19 23.00
C ALA A 267 -7.51 3.85 22.19
N ALA A 268 -7.06 3.23 21.10
CA ALA A 268 -6.01 3.77 20.24
C ALA A 268 -6.39 5.15 19.67
N ILE A 269 -7.56 5.28 19.06
CA ILE A 269 -8.01 6.57 18.49
C ILE A 269 -8.27 7.60 19.59
N GLY A 270 -8.85 7.19 20.73
CA GLY A 270 -9.07 8.10 21.87
C GLY A 270 -7.78 8.73 22.38
N MET A 271 -6.70 7.93 22.49
CA MET A 271 -5.36 8.43 22.88
C MET A 271 -4.78 9.37 21.81
N VAL A 272 -4.96 9.08 20.52
CA VAL A 272 -4.53 9.95 19.41
C VAL A 272 -5.21 11.30 19.50
N LEU A 273 -6.52 11.33 19.74
CA LEU A 273 -7.27 12.59 19.86
C LEU A 273 -6.83 13.40 21.07
N GLY A 274 -6.62 12.76 22.21
CA GLY A 274 -6.09 13.43 23.41
C GLY A 274 -4.71 14.06 23.18
N ALA A 275 -3.79 13.30 22.56
CA ALA A 275 -2.46 13.79 22.22
C ALA A 275 -2.51 14.93 21.18
N SER A 276 -3.32 14.80 20.14
CA SER A 276 -3.48 15.85 19.13
C SER A 276 -4.09 17.14 19.68
N TRP A 277 -5.03 17.01 20.62
CA TRP A 277 -5.64 18.16 21.27
C TRP A 277 -4.60 18.98 22.05
N THR A 278 -3.59 18.33 22.63
CA THR A 278 -2.47 19.02 23.31
C THR A 278 -1.41 19.55 22.36
N GLY A 279 -1.55 19.34 21.05
CA GLY A 279 -0.64 19.85 20.02
C GLY A 279 0.40 18.85 19.53
N ALA A 280 0.34 17.59 19.94
CA ALA A 280 1.16 16.54 19.34
C ALA A 280 0.72 16.24 17.90
N ARG A 281 1.65 15.92 17.02
CA ARG A 281 1.33 15.25 15.77
C ARG A 281 1.14 13.76 16.06
N ALA A 282 -0.12 13.35 16.10
CA ALA A 282 -0.51 12.02 16.55
C ALA A 282 -1.21 11.22 15.45
N MET A 283 -0.96 9.91 15.44
CA MET A 283 -1.56 8.99 14.49
C MET A 283 -1.91 7.62 15.08
N THR A 284 -2.79 6.93 14.39
CA THR A 284 -3.02 5.50 14.52
C THR A 284 -2.91 4.81 13.16
N THR A 285 -2.73 3.50 13.18
CA THR A 285 -2.78 2.65 11.98
C THR A 285 -3.63 1.42 12.26
N THR A 286 -4.47 1.05 11.32
CA THR A 286 -5.43 -0.04 11.45
C THR A 286 -5.79 -0.67 10.10
N SER A 287 -6.84 -1.47 10.06
CA SER A 287 -7.50 -2.03 8.88
C SER A 287 -9.01 -1.91 9.04
N GLY A 288 -9.78 -2.23 8.03
CA GLY A 288 -11.24 -2.07 8.00
C GLY A 288 -12.00 -2.45 9.29
N PRO A 289 -11.73 -3.60 9.95
CA PRO A 289 -12.39 -3.92 11.21
C PRO A 289 -12.15 -2.88 12.32
N GLY A 290 -10.92 -2.37 12.44
CA GLY A 290 -10.61 -1.34 13.44
C GLY A 290 -11.20 0.02 13.07
N LEU A 291 -11.28 0.37 11.78
CA LEU A 291 -12.01 1.57 11.36
C LEU A 291 -13.46 1.54 11.83
N SER A 292 -14.14 0.40 11.71
CA SER A 292 -15.51 0.23 12.18
C SER A 292 -15.65 0.54 13.68
N LEU A 293 -14.65 0.18 14.50
CA LEU A 293 -14.63 0.48 15.93
C LEU A 293 -14.30 1.95 16.22
N MET A 294 -13.53 2.62 15.38
CA MET A 294 -13.12 4.03 15.55
C MET A 294 -14.21 5.04 15.20
N THR A 295 -15.35 4.59 14.69
CA THR A 295 -16.39 5.44 14.07
C THR A 295 -16.88 6.57 14.95
N GLU A 296 -17.20 6.32 16.22
CA GLU A 296 -17.71 7.34 17.16
C GLU A 296 -16.64 8.40 17.46
N PHE A 297 -15.42 7.99 17.81
CA PHE A 297 -14.33 8.94 18.07
C PHE A 297 -13.96 9.78 16.85
N THR A 298 -14.09 9.20 15.64
CA THR A 298 -13.88 9.93 14.38
C THR A 298 -14.93 11.03 14.21
N GLY A 299 -16.20 10.74 14.50
CA GLY A 299 -17.28 11.73 14.48
C GLY A 299 -17.08 12.82 15.55
N PHE A 300 -16.65 12.45 16.75
CA PHE A 300 -16.26 13.41 17.78
C PHE A 300 -15.13 14.33 17.28
N ALA A 301 -14.06 13.77 16.71
CA ALA A 301 -12.94 14.55 16.20
C ALA A 301 -13.34 15.48 15.06
N TYR A 302 -14.27 15.05 14.18
CA TYR A 302 -14.81 15.87 13.10
C TYR A 302 -15.57 17.08 13.63
N TYR A 303 -16.48 16.87 14.58
CA TYR A 303 -17.35 17.92 15.12
C TYR A 303 -16.63 18.85 16.12
N ALA A 304 -15.75 18.31 16.96
CA ALA A 304 -14.92 19.07 17.90
C ALA A 304 -13.68 19.69 17.24
N GLU A 305 -13.42 19.39 15.98
CA GLU A 305 -12.31 19.89 15.17
C GLU A 305 -10.94 19.61 15.79
N ILE A 306 -10.69 18.31 16.02
CA ILE A 306 -9.43 17.79 16.54
C ILE A 306 -8.67 17.10 15.40
N PRO A 307 -7.42 17.50 15.10
CA PRO A 307 -6.59 16.82 14.13
C PRO A 307 -6.36 15.34 14.49
N ALA A 308 -6.34 14.46 13.50
CA ALA A 308 -5.88 13.08 13.67
C ALA A 308 -5.43 12.53 12.33
N VAL A 309 -4.41 11.68 12.32
CA VAL A 309 -4.02 10.91 11.12
C VAL A 309 -4.35 9.45 11.36
N ILE A 310 -5.14 8.87 10.46
CA ILE A 310 -5.58 7.48 10.54
C ILE A 310 -5.14 6.77 9.25
N TRP A 311 -4.24 5.81 9.39
CA TRP A 311 -3.85 4.93 8.30
C TRP A 311 -4.71 3.68 8.30
N ASP A 312 -5.39 3.44 7.20
CA ASP A 312 -6.08 2.20 6.90
C ASP A 312 -5.32 1.42 5.84
N ILE A 313 -4.80 0.26 6.23
CA ILE A 313 -4.22 -0.69 5.29
C ILE A 313 -5.30 -1.71 4.97
N GLN A 314 -6.04 -1.45 3.89
CA GLN A 314 -7.25 -2.18 3.53
C GLN A 314 -6.97 -3.67 3.26
N ARG A 315 -7.88 -4.51 3.72
CA ARG A 315 -7.91 -5.95 3.48
C ARG A 315 -9.32 -6.41 3.15
N VAL A 316 -9.46 -7.63 2.68
CA VAL A 316 -10.77 -8.20 2.34
C VAL A 316 -11.66 -8.30 3.59
N GLY A 317 -12.80 -7.62 3.56
CA GLY A 317 -13.95 -7.73 4.47
C GLY A 317 -15.09 -8.51 3.81
N PRO A 318 -16.31 -8.48 4.42
CA PRO A 318 -16.67 -7.88 5.71
C PRO A 318 -16.21 -8.68 6.94
N SER A 319 -16.31 -8.05 8.12
CA SER A 319 -15.85 -8.61 9.41
C SER A 319 -14.35 -8.92 9.39
N THR A 320 -13.90 -10.02 9.99
CA THR A 320 -12.50 -10.47 9.93
C THR A 320 -12.05 -10.72 8.48
N GLY A 321 -12.96 -11.20 7.63
CA GLY A 321 -12.75 -11.42 6.22
C GLY A 321 -11.54 -12.32 5.92
N LEU A 322 -10.71 -11.87 4.99
CA LEU A 322 -9.46 -12.53 4.62
C LEU A 322 -8.27 -11.63 4.99
N PRO A 323 -7.69 -11.76 6.20
CA PRO A 323 -6.71 -10.81 6.75
C PRO A 323 -5.46 -10.59 5.90
N THR A 324 -5.11 -11.54 5.04
CA THR A 324 -3.92 -11.52 4.20
C THR A 324 -4.25 -11.42 2.70
N ARG A 325 -5.40 -10.84 2.39
CA ARG A 325 -5.87 -10.60 1.02
C ARG A 325 -6.17 -9.13 0.83
N THR A 326 -5.83 -8.60 -0.36
CA THR A 326 -5.98 -7.18 -0.67
C THR A 326 -7.41 -6.82 -1.10
N SER A 327 -7.82 -5.60 -0.80
CA SER A 327 -9.11 -5.03 -1.19
C SER A 327 -9.03 -3.50 -1.19
N GLN A 328 -10.01 -2.83 -1.80
CA GLN A 328 -10.24 -1.37 -1.73
C GLN A 328 -11.70 -1.12 -1.36
N ALA A 329 -12.20 -1.80 -0.31
CA ALA A 329 -13.62 -1.83 0.04
C ALA A 329 -14.00 -0.98 1.25
N ASP A 330 -13.06 -0.24 1.84
CA ASP A 330 -13.30 0.63 3.00
C ASP A 330 -13.54 2.11 2.60
N LEU A 331 -13.49 2.41 1.30
CA LEU A 331 -13.52 3.77 0.77
C LEU A 331 -14.83 4.51 1.06
N LEU A 332 -15.97 3.89 0.76
CA LEU A 332 -17.29 4.54 0.92
C LEU A 332 -17.61 4.76 2.39
N SER A 333 -17.35 3.77 3.24
CA SER A 333 -17.53 3.88 4.68
C SER A 333 -16.65 4.95 5.30
N THR A 334 -15.39 5.07 4.85
CA THR A 334 -14.45 6.10 5.34
C THR A 334 -14.85 7.49 4.87
N ALA A 335 -15.34 7.65 3.64
CA ALA A 335 -15.73 8.95 3.10
C ALA A 335 -16.80 9.65 3.95
N PHE A 336 -17.68 8.87 4.59
CA PHE A 336 -18.79 9.32 5.43
C PHE A 336 -18.73 8.73 6.86
N MET A 337 -17.53 8.42 7.35
CA MET A 337 -17.38 7.75 8.63
C MET A 337 -17.97 8.55 9.78
N SER A 338 -18.76 7.93 10.60
CA SER A 338 -19.59 8.38 11.71
C SER A 338 -21.09 8.40 11.37
N HIS A 339 -21.92 8.73 12.34
CA HIS A 339 -23.33 9.04 12.15
C HIS A 339 -23.52 10.54 11.88
N GLY A 340 -24.59 10.93 11.23
CA GLY A 340 -24.85 12.31 10.83
C GLY A 340 -24.11 12.73 9.56
N ASP A 341 -24.02 14.04 9.36
CA ASP A 341 -23.50 14.64 8.14
C ASP A 341 -21.98 14.87 8.24
N THR A 342 -21.19 13.88 7.87
CA THR A 342 -19.73 13.94 7.87
C THR A 342 -19.15 13.74 6.48
N LYS A 343 -18.02 14.38 6.20
CA LYS A 343 -17.18 14.16 5.01
C LYS A 343 -15.71 14.25 5.41
N HIS A 344 -14.92 13.26 5.04
CA HIS A 344 -13.52 13.19 5.45
C HIS A 344 -12.55 13.42 4.30
N ILE A 345 -11.40 14.05 4.62
CA ILE A 345 -10.25 14.13 3.73
C ILE A 345 -9.59 12.75 3.68
N ILE A 346 -9.45 12.20 2.46
CA ILE A 346 -8.86 10.88 2.23
C ILE A 346 -7.70 11.02 1.24
N LEU A 347 -6.55 10.45 1.57
CA LEU A 347 -5.40 10.31 0.69
C LEU A 347 -5.33 8.86 0.19
N LEU A 348 -5.11 8.67 -1.10
CA LEU A 348 -5.13 7.39 -1.80
C LEU A 348 -3.75 7.11 -2.42
N PRO A 349 -2.78 6.61 -1.65
CA PRO A 349 -1.46 6.29 -2.18
C PRO A 349 -1.54 5.17 -3.21
N ALA A 350 -0.91 5.36 -4.35
CA ALA A 350 -0.86 4.39 -5.45
C ALA A 350 0.53 3.76 -5.62
N THR A 351 1.54 4.36 -5.02
CA THR A 351 2.93 3.92 -5.06
C THR A 351 3.57 4.06 -3.68
N VAL A 352 4.75 3.49 -3.50
CA VAL A 352 5.48 3.65 -2.22
C VAL A 352 5.99 5.08 -2.02
N GLU A 353 6.23 5.84 -3.11
CA GLU A 353 6.53 7.27 -3.06
C GLU A 353 5.32 8.08 -2.56
N ASP A 354 4.11 7.68 -2.95
CA ASP A 354 2.90 8.28 -2.39
C ASP A 354 2.75 7.94 -0.90
N CYS A 355 3.04 6.71 -0.48
CA CYS A 355 3.03 6.35 0.92
C CYS A 355 3.95 7.24 1.75
N TYR A 356 5.18 7.48 1.26
CA TYR A 356 6.13 8.39 1.89
C TYR A 356 5.59 9.84 1.92
N THR A 357 5.17 10.36 0.79
CA THR A 357 4.70 11.75 0.65
C THR A 357 3.43 12.00 1.47
N PHE A 358 2.48 11.06 1.43
CA PHE A 358 1.22 11.19 2.16
C PHE A 358 1.38 10.93 3.66
N GLY A 359 2.41 10.16 4.04
CA GLY A 359 2.84 10.05 5.43
C GLY A 359 3.19 11.38 6.07
N MET A 360 3.80 12.30 5.31
CA MET A 360 4.07 13.67 5.75
C MET A 360 2.82 14.54 5.64
N ARG A 361 2.19 14.54 4.47
CA ARG A 361 1.14 15.50 4.09
C ARG A 361 -0.14 15.32 4.89
N ALA A 362 -0.41 14.11 5.38
CA ALA A 362 -1.58 13.83 6.20
C ALA A 362 -1.59 14.67 7.50
N PHE A 363 -0.45 14.87 8.14
CA PHE A 363 -0.35 15.70 9.34
C PHE A 363 -0.59 17.18 9.03
N ASP A 364 -0.02 17.69 7.94
CA ASP A 364 -0.22 19.09 7.53
C ASP A 364 -1.69 19.35 7.23
N LEU A 365 -2.36 18.45 6.51
CA LEU A 365 -3.79 18.55 6.22
C LEU A 365 -4.63 18.43 7.50
N ALA A 366 -4.31 17.48 8.39
CA ALA A 366 -5.06 17.31 9.64
C ALA A 366 -4.98 18.55 10.51
N GLU A 367 -3.81 19.15 10.68
CA GLU A 367 -3.61 20.35 11.48
C GLU A 367 -4.18 21.61 10.83
N ARG A 368 -3.98 21.77 9.51
CA ARG A 368 -4.51 22.90 8.76
C ARG A 368 -6.03 22.94 8.81
N PHE A 369 -6.68 21.79 8.59
CA PHE A 369 -8.14 21.69 8.55
C PHE A 369 -8.76 21.32 9.90
N GLN A 370 -7.94 21.03 10.90
CA GLN A 370 -8.40 20.62 12.26
C GLN A 370 -9.48 19.54 12.15
N THR A 371 -9.11 18.40 11.55
CA THR A 371 -10.04 17.31 11.25
C THR A 371 -9.29 15.98 11.13
N PRO A 372 -9.94 14.83 11.29
CA PRO A 372 -9.35 13.56 10.91
C PRO A 372 -9.00 13.52 9.41
N VAL A 373 -7.81 13.03 9.09
CA VAL A 373 -7.36 12.75 7.74
C VAL A 373 -7.01 11.27 7.62
N PHE A 374 -7.58 10.61 6.62
CA PHE A 374 -7.36 9.20 6.36
C PHE A 374 -6.35 8.99 5.25
N VAL A 375 -5.49 8.00 5.41
CA VAL A 375 -4.65 7.48 4.34
C VAL A 375 -5.08 6.05 4.07
N LEU A 376 -5.76 5.82 2.96
CA LEU A 376 -6.25 4.51 2.54
C LEU A 376 -5.24 3.86 1.59
N SER A 377 -4.35 3.06 2.14
CA SER A 377 -3.51 2.12 1.42
C SER A 377 -4.22 0.77 1.35
N ASP A 378 -3.56 -0.25 0.84
CA ASP A 378 -4.03 -1.62 0.87
C ASP A 378 -2.88 -2.59 1.11
N LEU A 379 -3.20 -3.87 1.36
CA LEU A 379 -2.23 -4.92 1.62
C LEU A 379 -1.19 -5.04 0.49
N ASP A 380 -1.60 -4.87 -0.77
CA ASP A 380 -0.69 -5.04 -1.91
C ASP A 380 0.41 -3.98 -1.92
N ILE A 381 0.06 -2.70 -1.70
CA ILE A 381 1.09 -1.65 -1.56
C ILE A 381 1.82 -1.81 -0.23
N GLY A 382 1.10 -2.03 0.85
CA GLY A 382 1.62 -1.97 2.22
C GLY A 382 2.66 -3.02 2.55
N MET A 383 2.42 -4.28 2.17
CA MET A 383 3.24 -5.42 2.61
C MET A 383 4.05 -6.09 1.51
N ASN A 384 3.94 -5.67 0.26
CA ASN A 384 4.75 -6.19 -0.82
C ASN A 384 5.93 -5.28 -1.12
N THR A 385 6.97 -5.86 -1.74
CA THR A 385 8.19 -5.12 -2.08
C THR A 385 8.07 -4.50 -3.46
N TRP A 386 8.27 -3.20 -3.52
CA TRP A 386 8.18 -2.39 -4.73
C TRP A 386 9.48 -1.68 -5.02
N MET A 387 9.72 -1.43 -6.29
CA MET A 387 10.81 -0.58 -6.75
C MET A 387 10.36 0.88 -6.74
N SER A 388 11.23 1.78 -6.28
CA SER A 388 10.97 3.21 -6.11
C SER A 388 12.20 4.05 -6.42
N ASP A 389 11.98 5.32 -6.75
CA ASP A 389 13.03 6.33 -6.66
C ASP A 389 13.41 6.58 -5.18
N PRO A 390 14.64 7.01 -4.88
CA PRO A 390 15.01 7.44 -3.54
C PRO A 390 14.12 8.60 -3.07
N PHE A 391 13.70 8.54 -1.83
CA PHE A 391 12.85 9.57 -1.25
C PHE A 391 13.62 10.86 -1.03
N GLN A 392 12.94 11.98 -1.34
CA GLN A 392 13.51 13.30 -1.15
C GLN A 392 13.33 13.75 0.31
N TYR A 393 14.37 14.34 0.89
CA TYR A 393 14.26 14.98 2.19
C TYR A 393 13.34 16.20 2.09
N PRO A 394 12.37 16.39 3.05
CA PRO A 394 11.46 17.53 2.99
C PRO A 394 12.23 18.85 3.19
N ASP A 395 11.96 19.83 2.33
CA ASP A 395 12.57 21.15 2.33
C ASP A 395 11.68 22.24 2.93
N LYS A 396 10.43 21.90 3.27
CA LYS A 396 9.44 22.82 3.80
C LYS A 396 9.17 22.57 5.27
N PRO A 397 8.93 23.64 6.06
CA PRO A 397 8.48 23.49 7.44
C PRO A 397 7.07 22.87 7.47
N TRP A 398 6.74 22.25 8.60
CA TRP A 398 5.42 21.68 8.84
C TRP A 398 4.34 22.76 8.88
N ASP A 399 3.21 22.52 8.22
CA ASP A 399 2.03 23.36 8.35
C ASP A 399 1.25 22.97 9.62
N ARG A 400 1.32 23.84 10.62
CA ARG A 400 0.61 23.67 11.90
C ARG A 400 -0.81 24.23 11.89
N GLY A 401 -1.26 24.81 10.75
CA GLY A 401 -2.55 25.47 10.62
C GLY A 401 -2.67 26.74 11.46
N LYS A 402 -3.92 27.13 11.77
CA LYS A 402 -4.26 28.38 12.45
C LYS A 402 -4.13 28.28 13.97
N ILE A 403 -2.90 28.34 14.50
CA ILE A 403 -2.63 28.36 15.95
C ILE A 403 -2.30 29.77 16.39
N LEU A 404 -2.99 30.28 17.43
CA LEU A 404 -2.71 31.56 18.06
C LEU A 404 -1.73 31.40 19.23
N THR A 405 -0.72 32.25 19.25
CA THR A 405 0.23 32.39 20.36
C THR A 405 -0.30 33.34 21.42
N ALA A 406 0.35 33.42 22.58
CA ALA A 406 0.04 34.42 23.60
C ALA A 406 0.15 35.86 23.06
N GLU A 407 1.14 36.11 22.19
CA GLU A 407 1.34 37.42 21.55
C GLU A 407 0.22 37.79 20.57
N ASP A 408 -0.33 36.80 19.85
CA ASP A 408 -1.47 37.00 18.94
C ASP A 408 -2.73 37.32 19.75
N LEU A 409 -2.94 36.59 20.85
CA LEU A 409 -4.08 36.80 21.74
C LEU A 409 -4.01 38.18 22.42
N ALA A 410 -2.82 38.67 22.76
CA ALA A 410 -2.65 40.00 23.35
C ALA A 410 -3.08 41.14 22.41
N LYS A 411 -3.13 40.91 21.11
CA LYS A 411 -3.62 41.85 20.09
C LYS A 411 -5.11 41.72 19.81
N THR A 412 -5.77 40.74 20.44
CA THR A 412 -7.14 40.35 20.15
C THR A 412 -8.04 40.69 21.34
N ALA A 413 -9.14 41.39 21.09
CA ALA A 413 -10.08 41.72 22.16
C ALA A 413 -10.90 40.52 22.66
N LYS A 414 -11.09 39.50 21.80
CA LYS A 414 -11.89 38.31 22.05
C LYS A 414 -11.38 37.13 21.24
N PHE A 415 -11.32 35.94 21.82
CA PHE A 415 -11.08 34.68 21.14
C PHE A 415 -12.34 33.82 21.15
N GLU A 416 -12.70 33.31 19.97
CA GLU A 416 -13.85 32.43 19.77
C GLU A 416 -13.38 31.21 18.99
N ARG A 417 -13.30 30.05 19.68
CA ARG A 417 -12.68 28.83 19.19
C ARG A 417 -13.23 28.32 17.86
N TYR A 418 -14.55 28.49 17.64
CA TYR A 418 -15.22 27.91 16.47
C TYR A 418 -15.70 28.99 15.48
N ARG A 419 -15.19 30.23 15.60
CA ARG A 419 -15.50 31.29 14.66
C ARG A 419 -14.59 31.25 13.45
N ASP A 420 -15.20 31.25 12.27
CA ASP A 420 -14.50 31.47 11.02
C ASP A 420 -14.31 32.97 10.80
N LEU A 421 -13.06 33.45 10.87
CA LEU A 421 -12.72 34.85 10.66
C LEU A 421 -12.32 35.15 9.21
N ASP A 422 -11.88 34.14 8.46
CA ASP A 422 -11.28 34.30 7.14
C ASP A 422 -12.24 33.90 6.00
N GLY A 423 -13.38 33.30 6.34
CA GLY A 423 -14.39 32.83 5.38
C GLY A 423 -14.01 31.52 4.65
N ASP A 424 -13.05 30.78 5.19
CA ASP A 424 -12.58 29.52 4.64
C ASP A 424 -13.12 28.26 5.39
N GLY A 425 -13.98 28.47 6.37
CA GLY A 425 -14.56 27.43 7.21
C GLY A 425 -13.64 26.94 8.33
N ILE A 426 -12.40 27.43 8.43
CA ILE A 426 -11.37 26.94 9.36
C ILE A 426 -11.22 27.97 10.51
N PRO A 427 -11.56 27.61 11.75
CA PRO A 427 -11.39 28.51 12.89
C PRO A 427 -9.93 28.53 13.38
N TYR A 428 -9.60 29.53 14.18
CA TYR A 428 -8.34 29.55 14.91
C TYR A 428 -8.43 28.70 16.18
N ARG A 429 -7.29 28.17 16.63
CA ARG A 429 -7.18 27.42 17.90
C ARG A 429 -5.98 27.89 18.71
N THR A 430 -6.04 27.64 20.00
CA THR A 430 -4.90 27.69 20.92
C THR A 430 -4.53 26.29 21.36
N LEU A 431 -3.36 26.12 21.94
CA LEU A 431 -2.93 24.85 22.52
C LEU A 431 -2.83 24.98 24.03
N PRO A 432 -3.05 23.90 24.80
CA PRO A 432 -2.75 23.88 26.24
C PRO A 432 -1.32 24.33 26.50
N GLY A 433 -1.15 25.20 27.52
CA GLY A 433 0.13 25.82 27.82
C GLY A 433 0.35 27.20 27.17
N THR A 434 -0.57 27.68 26.31
CA THR A 434 -0.54 29.08 25.85
C THR A 434 -0.83 30.00 27.03
N ASP A 435 0.18 30.78 27.44
CA ASP A 435 0.11 31.67 28.64
C ASP A 435 -0.63 32.96 28.34
N HIS A 436 -1.95 32.90 28.26
CA HIS A 436 -2.84 34.04 28.06
C HIS A 436 -4.26 33.74 28.60
N PRO A 437 -4.93 34.71 29.28
CA PRO A 437 -6.26 34.49 29.85
C PRO A 437 -7.35 34.08 28.86
N LEU A 438 -7.23 34.49 27.59
CA LEU A 438 -8.18 34.15 26.54
C LEU A 438 -7.91 32.78 25.90
N ALA A 439 -6.80 32.09 26.22
CA ALA A 439 -6.42 30.87 25.56
C ALA A 439 -7.32 29.66 25.87
N GLY A 440 -7.99 29.67 27.03
CA GLY A 440 -8.82 28.55 27.47
C GLY A 440 -10.15 28.47 26.73
N TYR A 441 -10.52 27.25 26.27
CA TYR A 441 -11.84 26.96 25.73
C TYR A 441 -12.27 25.55 26.10
N PHE A 442 -13.55 25.27 25.94
CA PHE A 442 -14.09 23.94 26.19
C PHE A 442 -14.21 23.19 24.86
N THR A 443 -13.62 21.99 24.75
CA THR A 443 -13.81 21.09 23.61
C THR A 443 -14.98 20.16 23.91
N ARG A 444 -15.95 20.08 22.98
CA ARG A 444 -17.13 19.23 23.18
C ARG A 444 -17.66 18.66 21.86
N GLY A 445 -18.19 17.45 21.94
CA GLY A 445 -18.90 16.79 20.85
C GLY A 445 -20.40 17.11 20.82
N SER A 446 -20.94 17.83 21.84
CA SER A 446 -22.33 18.31 21.86
C SER A 446 -22.45 19.63 21.12
N GLY A 447 -23.68 20.04 20.80
CA GLY A 447 -23.98 21.33 20.18
C GLY A 447 -23.28 22.50 20.88
N HIS A 448 -22.63 23.35 20.09
CA HIS A 448 -21.85 24.48 20.60
C HIS A 448 -21.94 25.67 19.66
N ASP A 449 -21.72 26.85 20.21
CA ASP A 449 -21.61 28.10 19.48
C ASP A 449 -20.15 28.41 19.12
N GLU A 450 -19.93 29.57 18.56
CA GLU A 450 -18.60 30.07 18.16
C GLU A 450 -17.64 30.23 19.35
N GLN A 451 -18.18 30.39 20.56
CA GLN A 451 -17.43 30.53 21.81
C GLN A 451 -17.18 29.20 22.54
N ALA A 452 -17.56 28.10 21.93
CA ALA A 452 -17.52 26.75 22.52
C ALA A 452 -18.50 26.56 23.70
N LEU A 453 -19.49 27.40 23.81
CA LEU A 453 -20.55 27.23 24.80
C LEU A 453 -21.63 26.28 24.30
N TYR A 454 -22.14 25.46 25.22
CA TYR A 454 -23.23 24.52 24.88
C TYR A 454 -24.48 25.27 24.43
N THR A 455 -25.09 24.78 23.32
CA THR A 455 -26.35 25.29 22.82
C THR A 455 -27.10 24.23 22.00
N GLU A 456 -28.44 24.24 22.10
CA GLU A 456 -29.36 23.47 21.26
C GLU A 456 -30.13 24.39 20.28
N ASN A 457 -29.68 25.63 20.12
CA ASN A 457 -30.31 26.57 19.20
C ASN A 457 -30.17 26.08 17.75
N PRO A 458 -31.28 25.89 17.00
CA PRO A 458 -31.26 25.31 15.65
C PRO A 458 -30.49 26.18 14.64
N ASP A 459 -30.56 27.51 14.78
CA ASP A 459 -29.85 28.41 13.85
C ASP A 459 -28.34 28.36 14.07
N THR A 460 -27.92 28.21 15.32
CA THR A 460 -26.50 28.03 15.66
C THR A 460 -25.99 26.69 15.15
N TYR A 461 -26.74 25.62 15.37
CA TYR A 461 -26.39 24.29 14.82
C TYR A 461 -26.23 24.33 13.31
N LYS A 462 -27.20 24.94 12.60
CA LYS A 462 -27.13 25.09 11.14
C LYS A 462 -25.86 25.82 10.69
N ARG A 463 -25.52 26.96 11.34
CA ARG A 463 -24.28 27.71 11.01
C ARG A 463 -23.02 26.88 11.21
N VAL A 464 -22.94 26.08 12.28
CA VAL A 464 -21.79 25.20 12.54
C VAL A 464 -21.68 24.15 11.42
N MET A 465 -22.78 23.50 11.04
CA MET A 465 -22.78 22.49 9.99
C MET A 465 -22.44 23.07 8.62
N ASP A 466 -22.99 24.23 8.26
CA ASP A 466 -22.67 24.96 7.02
C ASP A 466 -21.17 25.32 6.97
N ARG A 467 -20.59 25.74 8.11
CA ARG A 467 -19.16 26.05 8.21
C ARG A 467 -18.28 24.79 8.04
N LEU A 468 -18.64 23.66 8.66
CA LEU A 468 -17.94 22.40 8.50
C LEU A 468 -17.98 21.92 7.03
N ALA A 469 -19.10 22.10 6.35
CA ALA A 469 -19.22 21.83 4.92
C ALA A 469 -18.32 22.75 4.09
N ALA A 470 -18.28 24.06 4.39
CA ALA A 470 -17.39 25.01 3.74
C ALA A 470 -15.90 24.67 3.95
N LYS A 471 -15.52 24.24 5.15
CA LYS A 471 -14.16 23.74 5.45
C LYS A 471 -13.77 22.58 4.55
N TYR A 472 -14.67 21.60 4.32
CA TYR A 472 -14.43 20.48 3.42
C TYR A 472 -14.24 20.93 1.96
N GLU A 473 -15.03 21.91 1.50
CA GLU A 473 -14.86 22.49 0.15
C GLU A 473 -13.52 23.24 0.03
N THR A 474 -13.07 23.94 1.08
CA THR A 474 -11.75 24.58 1.11
C THR A 474 -10.62 23.55 0.97
N ALA A 475 -10.79 22.33 1.48
CA ALA A 475 -9.81 21.27 1.34
C ALA A 475 -9.60 20.83 -0.13
N ARG A 476 -10.56 21.05 -1.01
CA ARG A 476 -10.53 20.63 -2.43
C ARG A 476 -9.32 21.17 -3.20
N VAL A 477 -8.84 22.35 -2.85
CA VAL A 477 -7.64 22.94 -3.48
C VAL A 477 -6.34 22.64 -2.72
N ALA A 478 -6.43 22.04 -1.56
CA ALA A 478 -5.29 21.72 -0.70
C ALA A 478 -4.83 20.27 -0.80
N VAL A 479 -5.74 19.34 -1.13
CA VAL A 479 -5.41 17.93 -1.31
C VAL A 479 -4.57 17.68 -2.56
N PRO A 480 -3.84 16.57 -2.65
CA PRO A 480 -3.08 16.21 -3.85
C PRO A 480 -3.97 16.15 -5.09
N PRO A 481 -3.62 16.84 -6.18
CA PRO A 481 -4.34 16.73 -7.44
C PRO A 481 -4.14 15.33 -8.05
N PRO A 482 -5.05 14.87 -8.94
CA PRO A 482 -4.85 13.64 -9.68
C PRO A 482 -3.67 13.75 -10.65
N VAL A 483 -3.07 12.60 -10.97
CA VAL A 483 -2.13 12.51 -12.10
C VAL A 483 -2.93 12.17 -13.35
N ILE A 484 -2.78 12.98 -14.40
CA ILE A 484 -3.52 12.80 -15.66
C ILE A 484 -2.53 12.56 -16.79
N ASP A 485 -2.69 11.43 -17.48
CA ASP A 485 -1.98 11.08 -18.70
C ASP A 485 -2.98 11.05 -19.87
N ARG A 486 -2.89 12.08 -20.73
CA ARG A 486 -3.79 12.24 -21.88
C ARG A 486 -3.17 11.69 -23.15
N THR A 487 -3.87 10.76 -23.79
CA THR A 487 -3.54 10.26 -25.11
C THR A 487 -4.34 11.03 -26.16
N LYS A 488 -3.64 11.63 -27.12
CA LYS A 488 -4.29 12.42 -28.19
C LYS A 488 -5.29 11.58 -28.98
N GLY A 489 -6.52 12.05 -29.09
CA GLY A 489 -7.59 11.37 -29.82
C GLY A 489 -8.28 10.23 -29.05
N ALA A 490 -7.85 9.92 -27.83
CA ALA A 490 -8.53 8.92 -27.01
C ALA A 490 -9.91 9.44 -26.54
N GLU A 491 -10.93 8.64 -26.76
CA GLU A 491 -12.31 8.89 -26.30
C GLU A 491 -12.64 8.11 -25.03
N ILE A 492 -11.83 7.08 -24.73
CA ILE A 492 -11.95 6.21 -23.57
C ILE A 492 -11.04 6.73 -22.45
N GLY A 493 -11.60 6.98 -21.29
CA GLY A 493 -10.87 7.27 -20.06
C GLY A 493 -10.78 6.02 -19.17
N ILE A 494 -9.65 5.83 -18.52
CA ILE A 494 -9.51 4.89 -17.39
C ILE A 494 -9.26 5.74 -16.14
N LEU A 495 -10.02 5.49 -15.08
CA LEU A 495 -9.82 6.08 -13.77
C LEU A 495 -9.43 4.98 -12.80
N GLY A 496 -8.33 5.17 -12.08
CA GLY A 496 -7.88 4.25 -11.04
C GLY A 496 -7.38 4.96 -9.81
N PHE A 497 -7.19 4.22 -8.73
CA PHE A 497 -6.62 4.68 -7.47
C PHE A 497 -5.92 3.52 -6.76
N GLY A 498 -5.06 3.83 -5.78
CA GLY A 498 -4.39 2.82 -4.98
C GLY A 498 -3.57 1.84 -5.81
N SER A 499 -3.45 0.60 -5.35
CA SER A 499 -2.64 -0.46 -5.98
C SER A 499 -3.10 -0.87 -7.38
N SER A 500 -4.29 -0.44 -7.83
CA SER A 500 -4.76 -0.66 -9.22
C SER A 500 -3.87 0.02 -10.27
N HIS A 501 -3.11 1.04 -9.88
CA HIS A 501 -2.26 1.85 -10.75
C HIS A 501 -1.35 1.02 -11.66
N TRP A 502 -0.58 0.11 -11.08
CA TRP A 502 0.43 -0.65 -11.83
C TRP A 502 -0.17 -1.60 -12.85
N ALA A 503 -1.32 -2.20 -12.55
CA ALA A 503 -2.05 -3.04 -13.48
C ALA A 503 -2.68 -2.22 -14.63
N ILE A 504 -3.15 -1.00 -14.33
CA ILE A 504 -3.72 -0.10 -15.34
C ILE A 504 -2.64 0.34 -16.35
N LEU A 505 -1.43 0.65 -15.91
CA LEU A 505 -0.34 1.04 -16.83
C LEU A 505 -0.06 -0.05 -17.86
N GLU A 506 0.12 -1.29 -17.41
CA GLU A 506 0.34 -2.43 -18.30
C GLU A 506 -0.90 -2.73 -19.17
N ALA A 507 -2.12 -2.62 -18.62
CA ALA A 507 -3.36 -2.83 -19.37
C ALA A 507 -3.53 -1.81 -20.50
N ARG A 508 -3.19 -0.55 -20.28
CA ARG A 508 -3.26 0.50 -21.30
C ARG A 508 -2.34 0.21 -22.48
N ASP A 509 -1.12 -0.26 -22.22
CA ASP A 509 -0.18 -0.64 -23.30
C ASP A 509 -0.71 -1.83 -24.11
N ARG A 510 -1.33 -2.81 -23.45
CA ARG A 510 -1.95 -3.96 -24.12
C ARG A 510 -3.17 -3.55 -24.94
N LEU A 511 -4.06 -2.72 -24.39
CA LEU A 511 -5.22 -2.17 -25.10
C LEU A 511 -4.79 -1.35 -26.33
N ALA A 512 -3.75 -0.53 -26.20
CA ALA A 512 -3.20 0.23 -27.32
C ALA A 512 -2.63 -0.67 -28.42
N ALA A 513 -1.98 -1.78 -28.06
CA ALA A 513 -1.51 -2.79 -29.03
C ALA A 513 -2.68 -3.45 -29.79
N ASP A 514 -3.85 -3.56 -29.15
CA ASP A 514 -5.10 -4.07 -29.73
C ASP A 514 -5.93 -2.98 -30.44
N GLY A 515 -5.40 -1.75 -30.57
CA GLY A 515 -6.05 -0.63 -31.26
C GLY A 515 -6.98 0.24 -30.42
N LEU A 516 -7.08 -0.01 -29.10
CA LEU A 516 -7.90 0.77 -28.16
C LEU A 516 -7.03 1.76 -27.38
N THR A 517 -7.03 3.03 -27.81
CA THR A 517 -6.28 4.09 -27.13
C THR A 517 -7.06 4.64 -25.95
N THR A 518 -6.40 4.85 -24.79
CA THR A 518 -7.02 5.31 -23.56
C THR A 518 -6.25 6.47 -22.93
N SER A 519 -6.98 7.46 -22.37
CA SER A 519 -6.43 8.43 -21.43
C SER A 519 -6.58 7.90 -20.01
N TYR A 520 -5.71 8.33 -19.08
CA TYR A 520 -5.68 7.84 -17.72
C TYR A 520 -5.76 8.97 -16.70
N LEU A 521 -6.54 8.76 -15.64
CA LEU A 521 -6.55 9.57 -14.43
C LEU A 521 -6.26 8.69 -13.22
N LEU A 522 -5.17 8.97 -12.52
CA LEU A 522 -4.86 8.40 -11.23
C LEU A 522 -5.35 9.33 -10.12
N LEU A 523 -6.40 8.91 -9.41
CA LEU A 523 -6.95 9.66 -8.31
C LEU A 523 -6.06 9.54 -7.07
N LYS A 524 -5.79 10.66 -6.41
CA LYS A 524 -4.88 10.75 -5.26
C LYS A 524 -5.57 11.08 -3.94
N ALA A 525 -6.75 11.73 -4.00
CA ALA A 525 -7.41 12.20 -2.77
C ALA A 525 -8.91 12.49 -2.94
N LEU A 526 -9.58 12.59 -1.82
CA LEU A 526 -10.88 13.24 -1.65
C LEU A 526 -10.71 14.44 -0.70
N PRO A 527 -11.49 15.54 -0.89
CA PRO A 527 -12.48 15.80 -1.94
C PRO A 527 -11.89 15.82 -3.35
N PHE A 528 -12.70 15.51 -4.36
CA PHE A 528 -12.25 15.56 -5.75
C PHE A 528 -11.88 16.98 -6.15
N THR A 529 -10.71 17.15 -6.76
CA THR A 529 -10.29 18.44 -7.30
C THR A 529 -10.97 18.74 -8.64
N LYS A 530 -10.93 20.00 -9.11
CA LYS A 530 -11.56 20.41 -10.37
C LYS A 530 -11.05 19.65 -11.61
N GLU A 531 -9.83 19.15 -11.57
CA GLU A 531 -9.21 18.39 -12.64
C GLU A 531 -9.92 17.05 -12.86
N VAL A 532 -10.50 16.46 -11.82
CA VAL A 532 -11.29 15.22 -11.93
C VAL A 532 -12.51 15.49 -12.80
N LYS A 533 -13.32 16.51 -12.50
CA LYS A 533 -14.48 16.88 -13.31
C LYS A 533 -14.10 17.14 -14.76
N SER A 534 -13.07 17.95 -14.99
CA SER A 534 -12.60 18.27 -16.35
C SER A 534 -12.14 17.05 -17.15
N PHE A 535 -11.56 16.03 -16.47
CA PHE A 535 -11.22 14.77 -17.12
C PHE A 535 -12.49 13.98 -17.50
N LEU A 536 -13.44 13.86 -16.57
CA LEU A 536 -14.70 13.14 -16.82
C LEU A 536 -15.51 13.77 -17.97
N GLU A 537 -15.58 15.09 -18.03
CA GLU A 537 -16.25 15.83 -19.11
C GLU A 537 -15.64 15.54 -20.48
N SER A 538 -14.31 15.44 -20.54
CA SER A 538 -13.55 15.32 -21.79
C SER A 538 -13.61 13.92 -22.43
N MET A 539 -14.08 12.89 -21.74
CA MET A 539 -14.16 11.51 -22.22
C MET A 539 -15.58 11.15 -22.65
N LYS A 540 -15.74 10.24 -23.62
CA LYS A 540 -17.03 9.66 -23.99
C LYS A 540 -17.48 8.58 -22.99
N VAL A 541 -16.55 7.72 -22.60
CA VAL A 541 -16.76 6.67 -21.61
C VAL A 541 -15.56 6.59 -20.66
N ILE A 542 -15.82 6.24 -19.41
CA ILE A 542 -14.77 6.16 -18.37
C ILE A 542 -14.94 4.84 -17.63
N TYR A 543 -13.87 4.04 -17.68
CA TYR A 543 -13.77 2.82 -16.92
C TYR A 543 -13.14 3.10 -15.55
N VAL A 544 -13.93 2.92 -14.48
CA VAL A 544 -13.47 3.06 -13.08
C VAL A 544 -12.99 1.70 -12.61
N VAL A 545 -11.70 1.59 -12.34
CA VAL A 545 -11.03 0.33 -11.95
C VAL A 545 -10.91 0.28 -10.43
N GLU A 546 -11.53 -0.72 -9.81
CA GLU A 546 -11.63 -0.87 -8.35
C GLU A 546 -11.41 -2.30 -7.89
N GLN A 547 -10.80 -2.46 -6.72
CA GLN A 547 -10.64 -3.76 -6.07
C GLN A 547 -11.69 -3.95 -4.97
N ASN A 548 -12.95 -3.80 -5.34
CA ASN A 548 -14.13 -4.10 -4.54
C ASN A 548 -15.31 -4.51 -5.45
N ARG A 549 -16.33 -5.15 -4.86
CA ARG A 549 -17.54 -5.64 -5.57
C ARG A 549 -18.53 -4.51 -5.87
N ASP A 550 -18.63 -3.56 -4.96
CA ASP A 550 -19.77 -2.65 -4.89
C ASP A 550 -19.52 -1.30 -5.59
N ALA A 551 -18.45 -1.19 -6.40
CA ALA A 551 -18.14 0.00 -7.22
C ALA A 551 -18.14 1.30 -6.39
N GLN A 552 -17.44 1.30 -5.25
CA GLN A 552 -17.48 2.37 -4.25
C GLN A 552 -16.96 3.71 -4.77
N MET A 553 -15.87 3.71 -5.54
CA MET A 553 -15.36 4.94 -6.17
C MET A 553 -16.32 5.47 -7.21
N LYS A 554 -16.89 4.59 -8.06
CA LYS A 554 -17.91 5.00 -9.01
C LYS A 554 -19.13 5.60 -8.31
N ALA A 555 -19.53 5.03 -7.16
CA ALA A 555 -20.64 5.58 -6.36
C ALA A 555 -20.32 7.01 -5.86
N LEU A 556 -19.12 7.24 -5.32
CA LEU A 556 -18.68 8.58 -4.90
C LEU A 556 -18.63 9.58 -6.05
N LEU A 557 -18.11 9.18 -7.22
CA LEU A 557 -18.09 10.01 -8.43
C LEU A 557 -19.50 10.34 -8.92
N THR A 558 -20.43 9.38 -8.82
CA THR A 558 -21.83 9.57 -9.20
C THR A 558 -22.57 10.51 -8.24
N MET A 559 -22.29 10.44 -6.95
CA MET A 559 -22.85 11.38 -5.96
C MET A 559 -22.33 12.81 -6.16
N GLU A 560 -21.05 12.96 -6.51
CA GLU A 560 -20.44 14.29 -6.70
C GLU A 560 -20.78 14.91 -8.06
N TYR A 561 -20.90 14.08 -9.13
CA TYR A 561 -21.14 14.51 -10.51
C TYR A 561 -22.27 13.70 -11.16
N PRO A 562 -23.51 13.85 -10.68
CA PRO A 562 -24.64 13.03 -11.16
C PRO A 562 -24.90 13.20 -12.66
N GLU A 563 -24.60 14.37 -13.21
CA GLU A 563 -24.72 14.69 -14.64
C GLU A 563 -23.77 13.87 -15.54
N LEU A 564 -22.69 13.35 -14.97
CA LEU A 564 -21.68 12.55 -15.68
C LEU A 564 -21.81 11.03 -15.43
N ALA A 565 -22.76 10.60 -14.59
CA ALA A 565 -22.94 9.21 -14.16
C ALA A 565 -23.09 8.23 -15.33
N THR A 566 -23.75 8.66 -16.42
CA THR A 566 -23.98 7.83 -17.61
C THR A 566 -22.71 7.47 -18.38
N LYS A 567 -21.61 8.21 -18.18
CA LYS A 567 -20.31 7.92 -18.78
C LYS A 567 -19.52 6.87 -18.00
N LEU A 568 -19.84 6.62 -16.72
CA LEU A 568 -19.07 5.78 -15.83
C LEU A 568 -19.41 4.30 -16.01
N ARG A 569 -18.39 3.47 -16.19
CA ARG A 569 -18.47 2.00 -16.27
C ARG A 569 -17.52 1.39 -15.24
N SER A 570 -17.94 0.30 -14.60
CA SER A 570 -17.10 -0.34 -13.57
C SER A 570 -16.24 -1.44 -14.18
N ILE A 571 -14.97 -1.50 -13.77
CA ILE A 571 -14.08 -2.66 -13.91
C ILE A 571 -13.79 -3.11 -12.48
N LEU A 572 -14.31 -4.27 -12.09
CA LEU A 572 -14.27 -4.74 -10.71
C LEU A 572 -13.40 -5.99 -10.56
N HIS A 573 -12.61 -6.03 -9.49
CA HIS A 573 -11.78 -7.15 -9.11
C HIS A 573 -11.89 -7.36 -7.59
N TYR A 574 -12.33 -8.54 -7.14
CA TYR A 574 -12.62 -8.77 -5.72
C TYR A 574 -12.43 -10.23 -5.26
N ASP A 575 -11.44 -10.91 -5.85
CA ASP A 575 -11.04 -12.27 -5.45
C ASP A 575 -10.04 -12.30 -4.28
N GLY A 576 -9.63 -11.11 -3.82
CA GLY A 576 -8.65 -10.95 -2.74
C GLY A 576 -7.19 -11.01 -3.18
N LEU A 577 -6.92 -11.25 -4.46
CA LEU A 577 -5.59 -11.17 -5.03
C LEU A 577 -5.35 -9.77 -5.63
N PRO A 578 -4.09 -9.29 -5.72
CA PRO A 578 -3.81 -8.06 -6.42
C PRO A 578 -4.30 -8.12 -7.87
N ILE A 579 -4.95 -7.04 -8.33
CA ILE A 579 -5.44 -6.95 -9.70
C ILE A 579 -4.29 -7.05 -10.72
N ASP A 580 -4.53 -7.73 -11.83
CA ASP A 580 -3.60 -7.88 -12.95
C ASP A 580 -4.09 -7.15 -14.20
N ALA A 581 -3.17 -6.86 -15.11
CA ALA A 581 -3.47 -6.13 -16.34
C ALA A 581 -4.47 -6.88 -17.26
N GLN A 582 -4.40 -8.22 -17.31
CA GLN A 582 -5.28 -9.02 -18.15
C GLN A 582 -6.74 -8.94 -17.68
N SER A 583 -6.96 -8.90 -16.34
CA SER A 583 -8.31 -8.70 -15.78
C SER A 583 -8.95 -7.40 -16.25
N ILE A 584 -8.17 -6.36 -16.41
CA ILE A 584 -8.65 -5.05 -16.90
C ILE A 584 -8.92 -5.12 -18.40
N VAL A 585 -7.97 -5.65 -19.18
CA VAL A 585 -8.09 -5.78 -20.64
C VAL A 585 -9.33 -6.58 -21.03
N ASP A 586 -9.52 -7.75 -20.42
CA ASP A 586 -10.65 -8.64 -20.71
C ASP A 586 -11.99 -7.92 -20.51
N GLN A 587 -12.17 -7.26 -19.35
CA GLN A 587 -13.41 -6.55 -19.03
C GLN A 587 -13.64 -5.32 -19.92
N VAL A 588 -12.60 -4.55 -20.25
CA VAL A 588 -12.75 -3.40 -21.16
C VAL A 588 -13.16 -3.87 -22.56
N GLN A 589 -12.47 -4.87 -23.10
CA GLN A 589 -12.76 -5.40 -24.44
C GLN A 589 -14.17 -6.04 -24.53
N GLU A 590 -14.61 -6.74 -23.49
CA GLU A 590 -15.97 -7.30 -23.42
C GLU A 590 -17.01 -6.19 -23.51
N ARG A 591 -16.88 -5.12 -22.72
CA ARG A 591 -17.83 -4.00 -22.70
C ARG A 591 -17.81 -3.18 -23.98
N GLU A 592 -16.66 -3.00 -24.63
CA GLU A 592 -16.58 -2.32 -25.92
C GLU A 592 -17.27 -3.15 -27.04
N ARG A 593 -17.16 -4.48 -27.01
CA ARG A 593 -17.89 -5.37 -27.94
C ARG A 593 -19.40 -5.30 -27.72
N GLU A 594 -19.85 -5.32 -26.47
CA GLU A 594 -21.28 -5.17 -26.14
C GLU A 594 -21.82 -3.81 -26.58
N GLY A 595 -21.07 -2.73 -26.37
CA GLY A 595 -21.43 -1.38 -26.83
C GLY A 595 -21.50 -1.22 -28.34
N VAL A 596 -20.75 -2.01 -29.12
CA VAL A 596 -20.83 -2.06 -30.59
C VAL A 596 -22.07 -2.83 -31.04
N LEU A 597 -22.40 -3.94 -30.37
CA LEU A 597 -23.58 -4.76 -30.70
C LEU A 597 -24.91 -4.10 -30.33
N SER A 598 -24.90 -3.11 -29.41
CA SER A 598 -26.09 -2.37 -28.97
C SER A 598 -26.35 -1.06 -29.75
N ARG A 599 -25.47 -0.70 -30.70
CA ARG A 599 -25.62 0.40 -31.66
C ARG A 599 -26.13 -0.12 -33.00
#